data_bfdd19ceda287a4bfedef937f5765f1f
#
_entry.id   bfdd19ceda287a4bfedef937f5765f1f
#
_cell.length_a   1.000
_cell.length_b   1.000
_cell.length_c   1.000
_cell.angle_alpha   90.00
_cell.angle_beta   90.00
_cell.angle_gamma   90.00
#
_symmetry.space_group_name_H-M   'P 1'
#
loop_
_entity.id
_entity.type
_entity.pdbx_description
1 polymer ?
#
loop_
_entity_poly.entity_id
_entity_poly.type
_entity_poly.pdbx_seq_one_letter_code
_entity_poly.pdbx_strand_id
1 'polypeptide(L)'
;PSRHPLDKPYYSLHSLYLRRILSIAAKHKVLLALQCSYAAGHQSELISKERHQFEKAFRQRPRGLRHNKLTSCEPEDLLQAYVSGFRNDYSMGYADVVGFRLGTCRPVKFINPNTRLLTELILHPLVLRDLTLSDQRYMALEQDEAERIAHDLIRTTARYNGELTLLWHNDLLSQKTHPWHSVLY
;
A
#
# COMPACT_ATOMS: atom_id res chain seq x y z
N PRO A 1 3.07 8.46 15.24
CA PRO A 1 1.85 8.60 14.44
C PRO A 1 1.45 10.07 14.35
N SER A 2 1.07 10.48 13.16
CA SER A 2 0.47 11.78 12.91
C SER A 2 -0.83 11.93 13.70
N ARG A 3 -1.21 13.18 14.04
CA ARG A 3 -2.54 13.50 14.60
C ARG A 3 -3.48 14.06 13.54
N HIS A 4 -3.16 13.87 12.26
CA HIS A 4 -4.02 14.34 11.18
C HIS A 4 -5.38 13.61 11.23
N PRO A 5 -6.52 14.28 11.03
CA PRO A 5 -7.85 13.67 11.11
C PRO A 5 -8.05 12.46 10.19
N LEU A 6 -7.36 12.45 9.03
CA LEU A 6 -7.42 11.35 8.05
C LEU A 6 -6.53 10.14 8.42
N ASP A 7 -5.77 10.22 9.52
CA ASP A 7 -4.97 9.11 10.07
C ASP A 7 -5.70 8.35 11.20
N LYS A 8 -6.98 8.58 11.37
CA LYS A 8 -7.79 7.82 12.33
C LYS A 8 -8.03 6.38 11.84
N PRO A 9 -8.18 5.42 12.77
CA PRO A 9 -8.10 5.56 14.23
C PRO A 9 -6.66 5.67 14.75
N TYR A 10 -6.44 6.50 15.76
CA TYR A 10 -5.14 6.59 16.42
C TYR A 10 -4.94 5.43 17.39
N TYR A 11 -3.81 4.80 17.34
CA TYR A 11 -3.44 3.71 18.23
C TYR A 11 -2.01 3.87 18.77
N SER A 12 -1.76 3.30 19.92
CA SER A 12 -0.43 3.29 20.50
C SER A 12 0.38 2.12 19.94
N LEU A 13 1.60 2.40 19.48
CA LEU A 13 2.56 1.36 19.07
C LEU A 13 2.98 0.42 20.22
N HIS A 14 2.65 0.78 21.46
CA HIS A 14 2.94 -0.02 22.66
C HIS A 14 1.71 -0.78 23.19
N SER A 15 0.59 -0.76 22.48
CA SER A 15 -0.63 -1.44 22.94
C SER A 15 -0.44 -2.96 23.00
N LEU A 16 -1.06 -3.60 23.98
CA LEU A 16 -1.05 -5.07 24.09
C LEU A 16 -1.70 -5.74 22.88
N TYR A 17 -2.70 -5.10 22.32
CA TYR A 17 -3.40 -5.56 21.12
C TYR A 17 -2.44 -5.65 19.92
N LEU A 18 -1.65 -4.60 19.68
CA LEU A 18 -0.66 -4.58 18.61
C LEU A 18 0.43 -5.66 18.83
N ARG A 19 0.89 -5.85 20.07
CA ARG A 19 1.85 -6.92 20.40
C ARG A 19 1.31 -8.30 20.04
N ARG A 20 0.03 -8.56 20.29
CA ARG A 20 -0.63 -9.83 19.94
C ARG A 20 -0.67 -10.02 18.42
N ILE A 21 -1.06 -8.98 17.65
CA ILE A 21 -1.04 -9.02 16.19
C ILE A 21 0.36 -9.32 15.66
N LEU A 22 1.38 -8.66 16.20
CA LEU A 22 2.77 -8.87 15.80
C LEU A 22 3.26 -10.28 16.11
N SER A 23 2.85 -10.87 17.24
CA SER A 23 3.16 -12.25 17.57
C SER A 23 2.55 -13.23 16.56
N ILE A 24 1.31 -12.99 16.14
CA ILE A 24 0.63 -13.79 15.09
C ILE A 24 1.36 -13.61 13.75
N ALA A 25 1.66 -12.37 13.37
CA ALA A 25 2.40 -12.07 12.13
C ALA A 25 3.76 -12.78 12.09
N ALA A 26 4.51 -12.75 13.19
CA ALA A 26 5.79 -13.45 13.30
C ALA A 26 5.63 -14.96 13.17
N LYS A 27 4.62 -15.56 13.84
CA LYS A 27 4.32 -17.00 13.75
C LYS A 27 4.03 -17.44 12.31
N HIS A 28 3.34 -16.61 11.56
CA HIS A 28 2.97 -16.89 10.18
C HIS A 28 3.96 -16.30 9.15
N LYS A 29 5.12 -15.80 9.60
CA LYS A 29 6.17 -15.20 8.75
C LYS A 29 5.66 -14.07 7.86
N VAL A 30 4.66 -13.32 8.34
CA VAL A 30 4.11 -12.15 7.63
C VAL A 30 5.14 -11.04 7.64
N LEU A 31 5.41 -10.48 6.48
CA LEU A 31 6.32 -9.35 6.33
C LEU A 31 5.61 -8.05 6.73
N LEU A 32 6.28 -7.25 7.54
CA LEU A 32 5.75 -5.96 7.97
C LEU A 32 6.27 -4.85 7.06
N ALA A 33 5.37 -3.98 6.63
CA ALA A 33 5.67 -2.77 5.88
C ALA A 33 5.09 -1.54 6.59
N LEU A 34 5.54 -0.36 6.21
CA LEU A 34 5.06 0.91 6.75
C LEU A 34 3.99 1.46 5.81
N GLN A 35 2.77 1.66 6.31
CA GLN A 35 1.88 2.64 5.73
C GLN A 35 2.15 3.97 6.42
N CYS A 36 2.74 4.93 5.71
CA CYS A 36 3.01 6.24 6.27
C CYS A 36 1.72 7.01 6.52
N SER A 37 1.79 8.04 7.37
CA SER A 37 0.65 8.89 7.66
C SER A 37 0.21 9.70 6.44
N TYR A 38 -1.04 10.18 6.45
CA TYR A 38 -1.53 11.11 5.44
C TYR A 38 -0.69 12.41 5.42
N ALA A 39 -0.27 12.87 6.59
CA ALA A 39 0.60 14.03 6.70
C ALA A 39 1.95 13.85 5.98
N ALA A 40 2.48 12.64 5.92
CA ALA A 40 3.72 12.34 5.23
C ALA A 40 3.61 12.52 3.70
N GLY A 41 2.42 12.40 3.11
CA GLY A 41 2.15 12.71 1.71
C GLY A 41 2.15 14.22 1.40
N HIS A 42 2.35 15.08 2.40
CA HIS A 42 2.45 16.54 2.26
C HIS A 42 3.73 17.10 2.92
N GLN A 43 4.43 16.26 3.69
CA GLN A 43 5.66 16.59 4.42
C GLN A 43 6.59 15.39 4.34
N SER A 44 7.30 15.26 3.25
CA SER A 44 8.07 14.06 2.91
C SER A 44 9.14 13.68 3.93
N GLU A 45 9.66 14.63 4.73
CA GLU A 45 10.60 14.36 5.83
C GLU A 45 9.99 13.55 6.96
N LEU A 46 8.65 13.48 7.06
CA LEU A 46 7.98 12.61 8.02
C LEU A 46 8.17 11.13 7.70
N ILE A 47 8.40 10.78 6.44
CA ILE A 47 8.67 9.38 6.01
C ILE A 47 9.85 8.80 6.79
N SER A 48 10.96 9.54 6.87
CA SER A 48 12.14 9.12 7.61
C SER A 48 11.86 8.97 9.11
N LYS A 49 11.14 9.94 9.68
CA LYS A 49 10.75 9.93 11.11
C LYS A 49 9.86 8.74 11.45
N GLU A 50 8.86 8.47 10.63
CA GLU A 50 7.93 7.35 10.84
C GLU A 50 8.62 6.00 10.66
N ARG A 51 9.55 5.89 9.71
CA ARG A 51 10.40 4.73 9.57
C ARG A 51 11.19 4.46 10.86
N HIS A 52 11.85 5.46 11.45
CA HIS A 52 12.58 5.31 12.71
C HIS A 52 11.65 4.90 13.86
N GLN A 53 10.44 5.46 13.93
CA GLN A 53 9.46 5.05 14.92
C GLN A 53 9.04 3.59 14.75
N PHE A 54 8.86 3.14 13.51
CA PHE A 54 8.57 1.74 13.19
C PHE A 54 9.73 0.82 13.65
N GLU A 55 10.96 1.14 13.27
CA GLU A 55 12.14 0.36 13.63
C GLU A 55 12.31 0.26 15.15
N LYS A 56 12.09 1.37 15.87
CA LYS A 56 12.15 1.40 17.35
C LYS A 56 11.07 0.54 17.99
N ALA A 57 9.84 0.59 17.45
CA ALA A 57 8.70 -0.13 18.01
C ALA A 57 8.76 -1.64 17.71
N PHE A 58 9.18 -2.02 16.51
CA PHE A 58 9.11 -3.41 16.03
C PHE A 58 10.47 -4.09 15.98
N ARG A 59 11.56 -3.38 16.24
CA ARG A 59 12.94 -3.86 16.21
C ARG A 59 13.33 -4.55 14.90
N GLN A 60 12.72 -4.10 13.80
CA GLN A 60 13.01 -4.56 12.45
C GLN A 60 12.76 -3.44 11.46
N ARG A 61 13.40 -3.50 10.30
CA ARG A 61 13.13 -2.57 9.20
C ARG A 61 11.82 -2.91 8.50
N PRO A 62 11.01 -1.92 8.12
CA PRO A 62 9.86 -2.17 7.27
C PRO A 62 10.32 -2.69 5.90
N ARG A 63 9.63 -3.68 5.36
CA ARG A 63 9.96 -4.27 4.05
C ARG A 63 9.66 -3.36 2.89
N GLY A 64 8.75 -2.41 3.08
CA GLY A 64 8.38 -1.45 2.07
C GLY A 64 7.56 -0.32 2.65
N LEU A 65 7.20 0.61 1.79
CA LEU A 65 6.39 1.78 2.07
C LEU A 65 5.10 1.73 1.27
N ARG A 66 4.04 2.29 1.84
CA ARG A 66 2.82 2.69 1.12
C ARG A 66 2.32 4.02 1.66
N HIS A 67 2.01 4.94 0.77
CA HIS A 67 1.39 6.21 1.15
C HIS A 67 -0.07 6.01 1.53
N ASN A 68 -0.49 6.64 2.64
CA ASN A 68 -1.89 6.59 3.06
C ASN A 68 -2.79 7.20 1.97
N LYS A 69 -3.90 6.53 1.66
CA LYS A 69 -4.85 6.90 0.58
C LYS A 69 -4.19 7.03 -0.81
N LEU A 70 -3.02 6.43 -0.99
CA LEU A 70 -2.22 6.52 -2.22
C LEU A 70 -1.87 7.96 -2.61
N THR A 71 -1.87 8.89 -1.64
CA THR A 71 -1.45 10.28 -1.85
C THR A 71 0.06 10.36 -1.81
N SER A 72 0.69 10.47 -2.95
CA SER A 72 2.12 10.75 -3.06
C SER A 72 2.34 11.92 -4.01
N CYS A 73 3.22 12.84 -3.63
CA CYS A 73 3.76 13.86 -4.52
C CYS A 73 4.97 13.28 -5.24
N GLU A 74 4.80 12.97 -6.50
CA GLU A 74 5.86 12.45 -7.35
C GLU A 74 6.58 13.60 -8.06
N PRO A 75 7.92 13.58 -8.17
CA PRO A 75 8.83 12.50 -7.71
C PRO A 75 9.36 12.67 -6.29
N GLU A 76 8.99 13.72 -5.55
CA GLU A 76 9.59 14.14 -4.28
C GLU A 76 9.45 13.08 -3.20
N ASP A 77 8.26 12.50 -3.04
CA ASP A 77 8.00 11.49 -2.01
C ASP A 77 8.74 10.18 -2.31
N LEU A 78 8.87 9.81 -3.58
CA LEU A 78 9.65 8.64 -4.00
C LEU A 78 11.14 8.86 -3.75
N LEU A 79 11.64 10.07 -4.02
CA LEU A 79 13.01 10.42 -3.72
C LEU A 79 13.26 10.37 -2.22
N GLN A 80 12.36 10.92 -1.41
CA GLN A 80 12.45 10.89 0.05
C GLN A 80 12.35 9.46 0.60
N ALA A 81 11.49 8.61 0.04
CA ALA A 81 11.43 7.21 0.39
C ALA A 81 12.78 6.50 0.14
N TYR A 82 13.38 6.74 -1.02
CA TYR A 82 14.71 6.20 -1.36
C TYR A 82 15.79 6.69 -0.39
N VAL A 83 15.89 8.02 -0.15
CA VAL A 83 16.88 8.61 0.77
C VAL A 83 16.68 8.14 2.20
N SER A 84 15.42 7.92 2.61
CA SER A 84 15.07 7.31 3.89
C SER A 84 15.45 5.82 3.98
N GLY A 85 15.96 5.22 2.90
CA GLY A 85 16.47 3.85 2.86
C GLY A 85 15.41 2.79 2.61
N PHE A 86 14.23 3.16 2.08
CA PHE A 86 13.31 2.18 1.53
C PHE A 86 13.85 1.62 0.20
N ARG A 87 13.45 0.38 -0.09
CA ARG A 87 13.83 -0.32 -1.32
C ARG A 87 12.60 -0.82 -2.08
N ASN A 88 11.43 -0.75 -1.49
CA ASN A 88 10.16 -1.14 -2.10
C ASN A 88 9.09 -0.10 -1.76
N ASP A 89 8.38 0.36 -2.78
CA ASP A 89 7.19 1.21 -2.66
C ASP A 89 5.99 0.52 -3.30
N TYR A 90 4.86 0.52 -2.60
CA TYR A 90 3.60 -0.12 -2.98
C TYR A 90 2.47 0.89 -3.15
N SER A 91 2.81 2.14 -3.46
CA SER A 91 1.85 3.24 -3.62
C SER A 91 1.35 3.42 -5.05
N MET A 92 1.99 2.76 -6.03
CA MET A 92 1.77 2.99 -7.46
C MET A 92 0.46 2.35 -7.96
N GLY A 93 -0.66 2.84 -7.44
CA GLY A 93 -2.01 2.53 -7.85
C GLY A 93 -2.87 3.78 -7.91
N TYR A 94 -4.02 3.68 -8.53
CA TYR A 94 -5.04 4.71 -8.52
C TYR A 94 -5.96 4.53 -7.30
N ALA A 95 -6.50 5.62 -6.78
CA ALA A 95 -7.45 5.57 -5.68
C ALA A 95 -8.90 5.34 -6.17
N ASP A 96 -9.19 5.79 -7.36
CA ASP A 96 -10.53 5.91 -7.96
C ASP A 96 -10.85 4.88 -9.05
N VAL A 97 -9.83 4.22 -9.59
CA VAL A 97 -9.98 3.17 -10.61
C VAL A 97 -8.95 2.07 -10.38
N VAL A 98 -9.27 0.83 -10.73
CA VAL A 98 -8.32 -0.28 -10.68
C VAL A 98 -7.54 -0.39 -11.99
N GLY A 99 -6.32 -0.92 -11.94
CA GLY A 99 -5.49 -1.10 -13.13
C GLY A 99 -4.02 -0.78 -12.93
N PHE A 100 -3.29 -0.63 -14.02
CA PHE A 100 -1.82 -0.52 -14.04
C PHE A 100 -1.37 0.95 -14.16
N ARG A 101 -1.27 1.68 -13.05
CA ARG A 101 -0.83 3.09 -13.04
C ARG A 101 0.56 3.31 -13.65
N LEU A 102 1.45 2.34 -13.50
CA LEU A 102 2.79 2.38 -14.11
C LEU A 102 2.79 2.01 -15.61
N GLY A 103 1.64 1.73 -16.22
CA GLY A 103 1.54 1.21 -17.59
C GLY A 103 2.10 -0.21 -17.75
N THR A 104 2.45 -0.86 -16.65
CA THR A 104 2.99 -2.23 -16.62
C THR A 104 2.56 -2.94 -15.36
N CYS A 105 2.44 -4.27 -15.43
CA CYS A 105 2.26 -5.15 -14.28
C CYS A 105 3.59 -5.65 -13.67
N ARG A 106 4.73 -5.15 -14.16
CA ARG A 106 6.04 -5.54 -13.61
C ARG A 106 6.60 -4.44 -12.71
N PRO A 107 7.27 -4.79 -11.61
CA PRO A 107 8.00 -3.83 -10.81
C PRO A 107 9.05 -3.09 -11.65
N VAL A 108 9.19 -1.78 -11.39
CA VAL A 108 10.15 -0.93 -12.09
C VAL A 108 11.05 -0.21 -11.10
N LYS A 109 12.28 0.05 -11.48
CA LYS A 109 13.19 0.87 -10.66
C LYS A 109 12.86 2.34 -10.80
N PHE A 110 12.82 3.04 -9.66
CA PHE A 110 12.67 4.49 -9.65
C PHE A 110 13.92 5.17 -10.22
N ILE A 111 13.71 6.14 -11.09
CA ILE A 111 14.78 7.01 -11.63
C ILE A 111 14.84 8.27 -10.76
N ASN A 112 16.00 8.55 -10.18
CA ASN A 112 16.22 9.78 -9.46
C ASN A 112 16.20 10.96 -10.45
N PRO A 113 15.27 11.91 -10.33
CA PRO A 113 15.13 13.01 -11.31
C PRO A 113 16.33 13.97 -11.31
N ASN A 114 17.02 14.10 -10.18
CA ASN A 114 18.16 15.01 -10.04
C ASN A 114 19.43 14.47 -10.70
N THR A 115 19.68 13.17 -10.55
CA THR A 115 20.88 12.50 -11.08
C THR A 115 20.64 11.80 -12.40
N ARG A 116 19.38 11.56 -12.77
CA ARG A 116 18.93 10.77 -13.93
C ARG A 116 19.44 9.32 -13.92
N LEU A 117 19.78 8.81 -12.74
CA LEU A 117 20.26 7.45 -12.54
C LEU A 117 19.16 6.57 -11.93
N LEU A 118 19.18 5.29 -12.28
CA LEU A 118 18.36 4.29 -11.63
C LEU A 118 18.75 4.16 -10.17
N THR A 119 17.75 4.11 -9.30
CA THR A 119 17.93 3.86 -7.87
C THR A 119 17.70 2.38 -7.54
N GLU A 120 17.90 2.02 -6.27
CA GLU A 120 17.53 0.71 -5.76
C GLU A 120 16.07 0.64 -5.28
N LEU A 121 15.33 1.76 -5.34
CA LEU A 121 13.91 1.75 -5.00
C LEU A 121 13.12 1.09 -6.13
N ILE A 122 12.39 0.04 -5.78
CA ILE A 122 11.52 -0.68 -6.68
C ILE A 122 10.08 -0.20 -6.43
N LEU A 123 9.41 0.23 -7.49
CA LEU A 123 8.01 0.60 -7.49
C LEU A 123 7.20 -0.64 -7.90
N HIS A 124 6.36 -1.12 -7.00
CA HIS A 124 5.48 -2.26 -7.23
C HIS A 124 4.12 -1.76 -7.73
N PRO A 125 3.59 -2.31 -8.83
CA PRO A 125 2.30 -1.88 -9.34
C PRO A 125 1.17 -2.33 -8.39
N LEU A 126 0.48 -1.39 -7.78
CA LEU A 126 -0.75 -1.67 -7.03
C LEU A 126 -1.89 -1.74 -8.02
N VAL A 127 -2.37 -2.94 -8.29
CA VAL A 127 -3.28 -3.22 -9.41
C VAL A 127 -4.74 -3.07 -9.00
N LEU A 128 -5.07 -3.51 -7.79
CA LEU A 128 -6.45 -3.56 -7.31
C LEU A 128 -6.53 -3.13 -5.85
N ARG A 129 -7.54 -2.30 -5.56
CA ARG A 129 -7.89 -1.89 -4.21
C ARG A 129 -9.36 -2.19 -3.97
N ASP A 130 -9.65 -2.82 -2.84
CA ASP A 130 -11.00 -3.24 -2.43
C ASP A 130 -12.05 -2.12 -2.48
N LEU A 131 -11.80 -1.01 -1.78
CA LEU A 131 -12.72 0.14 -1.74
C LEU A 131 -12.93 0.79 -3.11
N THR A 132 -11.96 0.71 -4.01
CA THR A 132 -12.09 1.27 -5.35
C THR A 132 -13.19 0.59 -6.15
N LEU A 133 -13.36 -0.71 -5.94
CA LEU A 133 -14.40 -1.48 -6.65
C LEU A 133 -15.81 -1.09 -6.20
N SER A 134 -16.04 -0.95 -4.89
CA SER A 134 -17.40 -0.91 -4.31
C SER A 134 -17.89 0.45 -3.83
N ASP A 135 -16.99 1.37 -3.49
CA ASP A 135 -17.36 2.66 -2.90
C ASP A 135 -18.04 3.56 -3.95
N GLN A 136 -19.18 4.16 -3.57
CA GLN A 136 -19.95 5.06 -4.42
C GLN A 136 -19.17 6.28 -4.93
N ARG A 137 -18.10 6.65 -4.25
CA ARG A 137 -17.19 7.74 -4.64
C ARG A 137 -16.20 7.34 -5.73
N TYR A 138 -16.11 6.05 -6.03
CA TYR A 138 -15.17 5.46 -6.99
C TYR A 138 -15.91 4.71 -8.09
N MET A 139 -15.58 3.46 -8.34
CA MET A 139 -16.19 2.70 -9.43
C MET A 139 -17.62 2.24 -9.13
N ALA A 140 -18.02 2.11 -7.86
CA ALA A 140 -19.37 1.72 -7.42
C ALA A 140 -19.91 0.46 -8.14
N LEU A 141 -19.05 -0.55 -8.32
CA LEU A 141 -19.39 -1.76 -9.05
C LEU A 141 -20.25 -2.71 -8.22
N GLU A 142 -21.15 -3.39 -8.90
CA GLU A 142 -21.81 -4.58 -8.39
C GLU A 142 -20.84 -5.79 -8.40
N GLN A 143 -21.21 -6.84 -7.65
CA GLN A 143 -20.32 -7.99 -7.45
C GLN A 143 -19.84 -8.62 -8.77
N ASP A 144 -20.74 -8.95 -9.66
CA ASP A 144 -20.42 -9.67 -10.91
C ASP A 144 -19.45 -8.87 -11.80
N GLU A 145 -19.63 -7.56 -11.84
CA GLU A 145 -18.75 -6.68 -12.61
C GLU A 145 -17.39 -6.53 -11.94
N ALA A 146 -17.37 -6.39 -10.62
CA ALA A 146 -16.13 -6.34 -9.84
C ALA A 146 -15.31 -7.62 -10.01
N GLU A 147 -15.95 -8.80 -9.94
CA GLU A 147 -15.30 -10.08 -10.17
C GLU A 147 -14.74 -10.20 -11.58
N ARG A 148 -15.52 -9.81 -12.60
CA ARG A 148 -15.06 -9.83 -14.00
C ARG A 148 -13.81 -8.98 -14.20
N ILE A 149 -13.82 -7.74 -13.69
CA ILE A 149 -12.68 -6.82 -13.81
C ILE A 149 -11.47 -7.36 -13.04
N ALA A 150 -11.66 -7.86 -11.84
CA ALA A 150 -10.58 -8.44 -11.04
C ALA A 150 -9.94 -9.64 -11.75
N HIS A 151 -10.75 -10.56 -12.29
CA HIS A 151 -10.26 -11.70 -13.08
C HIS A 151 -9.50 -11.27 -14.32
N ASP A 152 -9.94 -10.23 -15.04
CA ASP A 152 -9.25 -9.73 -16.23
C ASP A 152 -7.88 -9.12 -15.87
N LEU A 153 -7.78 -8.42 -14.74
CA LEU A 153 -6.51 -7.90 -14.22
C LEU A 153 -5.56 -9.02 -13.79
N ILE A 154 -6.09 -10.06 -13.12
CA ILE A 154 -5.30 -11.25 -12.73
C ILE A 154 -4.78 -11.96 -13.97
N ARG A 155 -5.63 -12.23 -14.96
CA ARG A 155 -5.24 -12.90 -16.22
C ARG A 155 -4.19 -12.08 -16.98
N THR A 156 -4.38 -10.76 -17.05
CA THR A 156 -3.42 -9.86 -17.68
C THR A 156 -2.07 -9.91 -16.98
N THR A 157 -2.07 -9.83 -15.64
CA THR A 157 -0.85 -9.94 -14.84
C THR A 157 -0.15 -11.27 -15.08
N ALA A 158 -0.88 -12.37 -15.05
CA ALA A 158 -0.34 -13.71 -15.30
C ALA A 158 0.21 -13.85 -16.74
N ARG A 159 -0.53 -13.37 -17.75
CA ARG A 159 -0.12 -13.42 -19.17
C ARG A 159 1.23 -12.77 -19.41
N TYR A 160 1.53 -11.66 -18.73
CA TYR A 160 2.76 -10.92 -18.88
C TYR A 160 3.81 -11.25 -17.82
N ASN A 161 3.59 -12.32 -17.04
CA ASN A 161 4.48 -12.72 -15.93
C ASN A 161 4.80 -11.56 -15.00
N GLY A 162 3.75 -10.84 -14.62
CA GLY A 162 3.81 -9.65 -13.77
C GLY A 162 3.68 -9.95 -12.29
N GLU A 163 3.59 -8.90 -11.49
CA GLU A 163 3.32 -8.94 -10.06
C GLU A 163 1.90 -8.43 -9.80
N LEU A 164 1.10 -9.20 -9.08
CA LEU A 164 -0.23 -8.79 -8.63
C LEU A 164 -0.13 -8.27 -7.20
N THR A 165 -0.18 -6.96 -7.03
CA THR A 165 -0.26 -6.34 -5.70
C THR A 165 -1.67 -5.86 -5.44
N LEU A 166 -2.22 -6.27 -4.31
CA LEU A 166 -3.55 -5.90 -3.83
C LEU A 166 -3.46 -5.00 -2.60
N LEU A 167 -4.39 -4.08 -2.46
CA LEU A 167 -4.68 -3.38 -1.22
C LEU A 167 -6.05 -3.81 -0.72
N TRP A 168 -6.04 -4.58 0.37
CA TRP A 168 -7.26 -5.10 0.95
C TRP A 168 -7.35 -4.75 2.43
N HIS A 169 -8.47 -4.15 2.83
CA HIS A 169 -8.71 -3.78 4.22
C HIS A 169 -9.33 -4.96 4.96
N ASN A 170 -8.87 -5.21 6.17
CA ASN A 170 -9.30 -6.35 6.98
C ASN A 170 -10.78 -6.29 7.40
N ASP A 171 -11.37 -5.11 7.51
CA ASP A 171 -12.78 -4.91 7.83
C ASP A 171 -13.70 -5.33 6.66
N LEU A 172 -13.21 -5.24 5.41
CA LEU A 172 -13.94 -5.70 4.23
C LEU A 172 -13.95 -7.23 4.07
N LEU A 173 -13.21 -7.97 4.87
CA LEU A 173 -13.26 -9.43 4.92
C LEU A 173 -14.44 -9.96 5.76
N SER A 174 -15.24 -9.07 6.37
CA SER A 174 -16.42 -9.47 7.13
C SER A 174 -17.59 -9.79 6.20
N GLN A 175 -17.95 -11.06 6.12
CA GLN A 175 -19.12 -11.51 5.33
C GLN A 175 -20.45 -10.89 5.78
N LYS A 176 -20.54 -10.40 7.02
CA LYS A 176 -21.76 -9.78 7.55
C LYS A 176 -21.99 -8.37 6.99
N THR A 177 -20.92 -7.62 6.80
CA THR A 177 -20.96 -6.21 6.37
C THR A 177 -20.57 -6.02 4.90
N HIS A 178 -19.74 -6.94 4.37
CA HIS A 178 -19.20 -6.88 3.02
C HIS A 178 -19.19 -8.29 2.40
N PRO A 179 -20.35 -8.86 2.05
CA PRO A 179 -20.47 -10.29 1.74
C PRO A 179 -19.63 -10.73 0.54
N TRP A 180 -19.54 -9.95 -0.53
CA TRP A 180 -18.84 -10.35 -1.72
C TRP A 180 -17.32 -10.04 -1.70
N HIS A 181 -16.86 -9.07 -0.91
CA HIS A 181 -15.43 -8.75 -0.82
C HIS A 181 -14.59 -9.93 -0.28
N SER A 182 -15.15 -10.67 0.69
CA SER A 182 -14.47 -11.84 1.25
C SER A 182 -14.44 -13.05 0.29
N VAL A 183 -15.32 -13.05 -0.70
CA VAL A 183 -15.35 -14.11 -1.74
C VAL A 183 -14.35 -13.77 -2.84
N LEU A 184 -14.26 -12.48 -3.19
CA LEU A 184 -13.34 -12.03 -4.22
C LEU A 184 -11.87 -12.11 -3.77
N TYR A 185 -11.57 -11.95 -2.47
CA TYR A 185 -10.23 -12.05 -1.90
C TYR A 185 -9.71 -13.49 -1.90
#